data_c06d29ff0584d0315f663b02addfe4fb
#
_entry.id   c06d29ff0584d0315f663b02addfe4fb
#
_cell.length_a   1.000
_cell.length_b   1.000
_cell.length_c   1.000
_cell.angle_alpha   90.00
_cell.angle_beta   90.00
_cell.angle_gamma   90.00
#
_symmetry.space_group_name_H-M   'P 1'
#
loop_
_entity.id
_entity.type
_entity.pdbx_description
1 polymer ?
#
loop_
_entity_poly.entity_id
_entity_poly.type
_entity_poly.pdbx_seq_one_letter_code
_entity_poly.pdbx_strand_id
1 'polypeptide(L)' 'MRYFFDVGREKLEMLDAEGSEFANEAQMQSEARRILAEAAEAEARTRQSAVLTARVRDNSGTPVYRVVLTLEGQRLQ' A
#
# COMPACT_ATOMS: atom_id res chain seq x y z
N MET A 1 -14.76 -8.58 -8.81
CA MET A 1 -14.31 -7.22 -9.17
C MET A 1 -12.80 -7.19 -9.14
N ARG A 2 -12.20 -6.64 -10.17
CA ARG A 2 -10.73 -6.59 -10.29
C ARG A 2 -10.21 -5.24 -9.84
N TYR A 3 -9.18 -5.28 -8.99
CA TYR A 3 -8.52 -4.08 -8.48
C TYR A 3 -7.01 -4.19 -8.67
N PHE A 4 -6.37 -3.04 -8.80
CA PHE A 4 -4.93 -2.93 -9.03
C PHE A 4 -4.30 -2.13 -7.90
N PHE A 5 -3.25 -2.68 -7.31
CA PHE A 5 -2.58 -2.10 -6.14
C PHE A 5 -1.25 -1.48 -6.54
N ASP A 6 -1.16 -0.17 -6.48
CA ASP A 6 0.08 0.56 -6.73
C ASP A 6 0.70 0.92 -5.37
N VAL A 7 1.96 0.59 -5.17
CA VAL A 7 2.63 0.73 -3.89
C VAL A 7 3.93 1.51 -4.06
N GLY A 8 4.29 2.31 -3.06
CA GLY A 8 5.55 3.02 -3.05
C GLY A 8 5.83 3.64 -1.70
N ARG A 9 7.07 4.17 -1.54
CA ARG A 9 7.43 4.89 -0.34
C ARG A 9 6.87 6.30 -0.38
N GLU A 10 7.57 7.24 -0.91
CA GLU A 10 7.08 8.62 -1.00
C GLU A 10 6.21 8.84 -2.23
N LYS A 11 6.44 8.06 -3.26
CA LYS A 11 5.65 8.07 -4.49
C LYS A 11 5.42 6.64 -4.95
N LEU A 12 4.43 6.44 -5.80
CA LEU A 12 4.05 5.12 -6.26
C LEU A 12 5.06 4.63 -7.29
N GLU A 13 5.95 3.74 -6.87
CA GLU A 13 7.04 3.21 -7.69
C GLU A 13 6.70 1.89 -8.35
N MET A 14 5.87 1.07 -7.68
CA MET A 14 5.48 -0.24 -8.18
C MET A 14 4.02 -0.19 -8.60
N LEU A 15 3.78 -0.21 -9.90
CA LEU A 15 2.45 -0.18 -10.47
C LEU A 15 2.01 -1.60 -10.81
N ASP A 16 0.83 -1.98 -10.33
CA ASP A 16 0.27 -3.31 -10.57
C ASP A 16 -0.31 -3.38 -11.98
N ALA A 17 0.19 -4.30 -12.78
CA ALA A 17 -0.25 -4.47 -14.16
C ALA A 17 -1.30 -5.58 -14.32
N GLU A 18 -1.38 -6.50 -13.36
CA GLU A 18 -2.25 -7.68 -13.48
C GLU A 18 -3.53 -7.57 -12.68
N GLY A 19 -3.45 -6.97 -11.51
CA GLY A 19 -4.58 -6.86 -10.60
C GLY A 19 -4.94 -8.17 -9.92
N SER A 20 -5.97 -8.10 -9.09
CA SER A 20 -6.48 -9.25 -8.36
C SER A 20 -8.00 -9.15 -8.24
N GLU A 21 -8.64 -10.31 -8.17
CA GLU A 21 -10.09 -10.38 -8.03
C GLU A 21 -10.51 -10.39 -6.58
N PHE A 22 -11.57 -9.65 -6.27
CA PHE A 22 -12.14 -9.61 -4.93
C PHE A 22 -13.66 -9.69 -5.01
N ALA A 23 -14.26 -10.29 -4.00
CA ALA A 23 -15.70 -10.45 -3.93
C ALA A 23 -16.41 -9.13 -3.64
N ASN A 24 -15.74 -8.24 -2.87
CA ASN A 24 -16.34 -6.97 -2.48
C ASN A 24 -15.24 -5.96 -2.12
N GLU A 25 -15.66 -4.72 -1.93
CA GLU A 25 -14.78 -3.61 -1.64
C GLU A 25 -14.06 -3.76 -0.29
N ALA A 26 -14.76 -4.31 0.71
CA ALA A 26 -14.18 -4.50 2.03
C ALA A 26 -12.99 -5.46 1.99
N GLN A 27 -13.08 -6.52 1.20
CA GLN A 27 -11.96 -7.45 1.03
C GLN A 27 -10.77 -6.79 0.34
N MET A 28 -11.03 -5.97 -0.66
CA MET A 28 -9.98 -5.22 -1.35
C MET A 28 -9.27 -4.26 -0.39
N GLN A 29 -10.03 -3.54 0.44
CA GLN A 29 -9.45 -2.59 1.38
C GLN A 29 -8.61 -3.29 2.43
N SER A 30 -9.08 -4.43 2.94
CA SER A 30 -8.32 -5.23 3.89
C SER A 30 -7.00 -5.71 3.28
N GLU A 31 -7.02 -6.16 2.04
CA GLU A 31 -5.82 -6.62 1.36
C GLU A 31 -4.83 -5.47 1.14
N ALA A 32 -5.31 -4.29 0.79
CA ALA A 32 -4.44 -3.12 0.62
C ALA A 32 -3.69 -2.79 1.92
N ARG A 33 -4.40 -2.84 3.06
CA ARG A 33 -3.77 -2.60 4.35
C ARG A 33 -2.76 -3.68 4.70
N ARG A 34 -3.07 -4.94 4.39
CA ARG A 34 -2.16 -6.06 4.64
C ARG A 34 -0.86 -5.93 3.83
N ILE A 35 -0.99 -5.62 2.55
CA ILE A 35 0.17 -5.43 1.67
C ILE A 35 1.07 -4.32 2.22
N LEU A 36 0.47 -3.22 2.65
CA LEU A 36 1.23 -2.08 3.14
C LEU A 36 1.90 -2.38 4.47
N ALA A 37 1.23 -3.12 5.35
CA ALA A 37 1.81 -3.54 6.64
C ALA A 37 3.02 -4.45 6.42
N GLU A 38 2.94 -5.36 5.47
CA GLU A 38 4.04 -6.24 5.11
C GLU A 38 5.23 -5.45 4.54
N ALA A 39 4.95 -4.47 3.68
CA ALA A 39 5.98 -3.59 3.15
C ALA A 39 6.64 -2.76 4.26
N ALA A 40 5.85 -2.30 5.22
CA ALA A 40 6.36 -1.55 6.37
C ALA A 40 7.28 -2.40 7.25
N GLU A 41 6.95 -3.66 7.43
CA GLU A 41 7.79 -4.60 8.19
C GLU A 41 9.18 -4.70 7.55
N ALA A 42 9.25 -4.83 6.24
CA ALA A 42 10.52 -4.90 5.52
C ALA A 42 11.31 -3.60 5.65
N GLU A 43 10.66 -2.45 5.52
CA GLU A 43 11.29 -1.14 5.63
C GLU A 43 11.83 -0.89 7.05
N ALA A 44 11.10 -1.33 8.06
CA ALA A 44 11.47 -1.11 9.46
C ALA A 44 12.81 -1.74 9.82
N ARG A 45 13.26 -2.74 9.07
CA ARG A 45 14.55 -3.41 9.33
C ARG A 45 15.74 -2.56 8.93
N THR A 46 15.57 -1.64 8.00
CA THR A 46 16.68 -0.89 7.41
C THR A 46 16.55 0.62 7.55
N ARG A 47 15.36 1.12 7.90
CA ARG A 47 15.10 2.56 7.95
C ARG A 47 14.47 2.96 9.27
N GLN A 48 14.83 4.14 9.75
CA GLN A 48 14.21 4.71 10.94
C GLN A 48 12.90 5.43 10.64
N SER A 49 12.76 5.89 9.42
CA SER A 49 11.57 6.64 9.01
C SER A 49 11.22 6.31 7.58
N ALA A 50 9.93 6.17 7.30
CA ALA A 50 9.43 5.94 5.96
C ALA A 50 7.95 6.28 5.90
N VAL A 51 7.51 6.76 4.75
CA VAL A 51 6.09 6.92 4.46
C VAL A 51 5.76 5.97 3.32
N LEU A 52 4.84 5.05 3.58
CA LEU A 52 4.43 4.05 2.62
C LEU A 52 3.00 4.31 2.20
N THR A 53 2.74 4.19 0.91
CA THR A 53 1.42 4.43 0.35
C THR A 53 1.02 3.26 -0.54
N ALA A 54 -0.23 2.83 -0.43
CA ALA A 54 -0.86 1.96 -1.39
C ALA A 54 -2.07 2.67 -1.95
N ARG A 55 -2.19 2.69 -3.27
CA ARG A 55 -3.35 3.25 -3.97
C ARG A 55 -3.98 2.14 -4.79
N VAL A 56 -5.30 2.01 -4.67
CA VAL A 56 -6.04 0.98 -5.39
C VAL A 56 -6.84 1.64 -6.50
N ARG A 57 -6.72 1.08 -7.71
CA ARG A 57 -7.49 1.49 -8.88
C ARG A 57 -8.48 0.39 -9.23
N ASP A 58 -9.63 0.77 -9.76
CA ASP A 58 -10.58 -0.19 -10.29
C ASP A 58 -10.23 -0.58 -11.73
N ASN A 59 -11.08 -1.38 -12.35
CA ASN A 59 -10.85 -1.91 -13.69
C ASN A 59 -10.87 -0.84 -14.79
N SER A 60 -11.39 0.34 -14.50
CA SER A 60 -11.38 1.47 -15.45
C SER A 60 -10.18 2.40 -15.20
N GLY A 61 -9.34 2.07 -14.23
CA GLY A 61 -8.18 2.89 -13.90
C GLY A 61 -8.47 4.00 -12.90
N THR A 62 -9.68 4.05 -12.36
CA THR A 62 -10.07 5.08 -11.40
C THR A 62 -9.55 4.74 -10.00
N PRO A 63 -8.83 5.65 -9.33
CA PRO A 63 -8.43 5.43 -7.94
C PRO A 63 -9.67 5.38 -7.04
N VAL A 64 -9.75 4.33 -6.21
CA VAL A 64 -10.93 4.10 -5.35
C VAL A 64 -10.58 3.97 -3.87
N TYR A 65 -9.31 3.77 -3.53
CA TYR A 65 -8.90 3.61 -2.14
C TYR A 65 -7.43 3.96 -1.98
N ARG A 66 -7.09 4.49 -0.82
CA ARG A 66 -5.70 4.83 -0.50
C ARG A 66 -5.47 4.54 0.97
N VAL A 67 -4.33 3.93 1.27
CA VAL A 67 -3.88 3.73 2.63
C VAL A 67 -2.44 4.23 2.76
N VAL A 68 -2.15 4.88 3.87
CA VAL A 68 -0.82 5.43 4.16
C VAL A 68 -0.37 4.89 5.51
N LEU A 69 0.87 4.47 5.59
CA LEU A 69 1.49 4.01 6.81
C LEU A 69 2.78 4.79 7.03
N THR A 70 2.89 5.41 8.19
CA THR A 70 4.08 6.19 8.54
C THR A 70 4.87 5.47 9.63
N LEU A 71 6.15 5.29 9.37
CA LEU A 71 7.10 4.76 10.33
C LEU A 71 8.01 5.91 10.77
N GLU A 72 8.12 6.12 12.08
CA GLU A 72 9.02 7.13 12.64
C GLU A 72 9.77 6.56 13.82
N GLY A 73 11.10 6.54 13.71
CA GLY A 73 11.98 6.20 14.81
C GLY A 73 12.78 7.42 15.22
N GLN A 74 12.93 7.65 16.52
CA GLN A 74 13.64 8.79 17.02
C GLN A 74 14.51 8.40 18.21
N ARG A 75 15.78 8.76 18.14
CA ARG A 75 16.69 8.59 19.25
C ARG A 75 16.43 9.68 20.28
N LEU A 76 16.22 9.29 21.54
CA LEU A 76 15.91 10.23 22.62
C LEU A 76 17.14 10.65 23.43
N GLN A 77 18.25 9.94 23.29
CA GLN A 77 19.51 10.27 23.99
C GLN A 77 20.69 10.10 23.07
#